data_0b06b0321f7a209bf66aa82034e16222
#
_entry.id   0b06b0321f7a209bf66aa82034e16222
#
_cell.length_a   1.000
_cell.length_b   1.000
_cell.length_c   1.000
_cell.angle_alpha   90.00
_cell.angle_beta   90.00
_cell.angle_gamma   90.00
#
_symmetry.space_group_name_H-M   'P 1'
#
loop_
_entity.id
_entity.type
_entity.pdbx_description
1 polymer ?
#
loop_
_entity_poly.entity_id
_entity_poly.type
_entity_poly.pdbx_seq_one_letter_code
_entity_poly.pdbx_strand_id
1 'polypeptide(L)'
;MPRLEPRVLEEEAFRLGVDDPLRARNMARLAGGDLLELQRLAAGESDTLRHENFTLFCSLMRLSYNNRHLELLGWAEQVAALTREQQRAFLRDMARLLRESFVLHAGIDSVCYLWGEELDFCRKFCPYVDSHNIEPLVAQVESAQAQISQNGNPTIVFTHFALAVSKMIGLR
;
A
#
# COMPACT_ATOMS: atom_id res chain seq x y z
N MET A 1 2.89 21.70 -17.51
CA MET A 1 1.67 21.33 -18.22
C MET A 1 0.48 21.68 -17.35
N PRO A 2 -0.62 22.21 -17.93
CA PRO A 2 -1.83 22.43 -17.13
C PRO A 2 -2.38 21.09 -16.66
N ARG A 3 -2.75 21.03 -15.39
CA ARG A 3 -3.38 19.83 -14.82
C ARG A 3 -4.79 19.69 -15.39
N LEU A 4 -5.14 18.49 -15.85
CA LEU A 4 -6.47 18.20 -16.37
C LEU A 4 -7.48 18.04 -15.22
N GLU A 5 -8.73 18.37 -15.48
CA GLU A 5 -9.80 18.17 -14.51
C GLU A 5 -10.05 16.66 -14.27
N PRO A 6 -10.44 16.27 -13.05
CA PRO A 6 -10.67 14.86 -12.72
C PRO A 6 -11.66 14.16 -13.64
N ARG A 7 -12.71 14.87 -14.11
CA ARG A 7 -13.72 14.33 -15.02
C ARG A 7 -13.13 13.97 -16.39
N VAL A 8 -12.23 14.83 -16.91
CA VAL A 8 -11.55 14.57 -18.20
C VAL A 8 -10.65 13.35 -18.10
N LEU A 9 -9.97 13.19 -16.97
CA LEU A 9 -9.14 12.01 -16.72
C LEU A 9 -9.97 10.73 -16.52
N GLU A 10 -11.15 10.82 -15.92
CA GLU A 10 -12.07 9.70 -15.78
C GLU A 10 -12.59 9.24 -17.16
N GLU A 11 -12.99 10.16 -18.03
CA GLU A 11 -13.36 9.86 -19.43
C GLU A 11 -12.20 9.24 -20.21
N GLU A 12 -10.99 9.73 -20.01
CA GLU A 12 -9.81 9.21 -20.66
C GLU A 12 -9.45 7.80 -20.14
N ALA A 13 -9.64 7.51 -18.86
CA ALA A 13 -9.49 6.17 -18.30
C ALA A 13 -10.42 5.16 -18.99
N PHE A 14 -11.68 5.54 -19.27
CA PHE A 14 -12.59 4.69 -20.05
C PHE A 14 -12.11 4.47 -21.47
N ARG A 15 -11.54 5.49 -22.15
CA ARG A 15 -10.93 5.36 -23.48
C ARG A 15 -9.74 4.43 -23.49
N LEU A 16 -9.00 4.38 -22.39
CA LEU A 16 -7.86 3.48 -22.19
C LEU A 16 -8.27 2.04 -21.81
N GLY A 17 -9.57 1.73 -21.81
CA GLY A 17 -10.09 0.38 -21.58
C GLY A 17 -10.35 0.02 -20.13
N VAL A 18 -10.45 1.00 -19.25
CA VAL A 18 -10.86 0.77 -17.84
C VAL A 18 -12.38 0.73 -17.76
N ASP A 19 -12.97 -0.45 -17.70
CA ASP A 19 -14.44 -0.63 -17.73
C ASP A 19 -15.12 -0.40 -16.37
N ASP A 20 -14.38 -0.50 -15.25
CA ASP A 20 -14.91 -0.28 -13.91
C ASP A 20 -14.94 1.23 -13.57
N PRO A 21 -16.15 1.82 -13.33
CA PRO A 21 -16.28 3.24 -13.02
C PRO A 21 -15.55 3.66 -11.73
N LEU A 22 -15.52 2.80 -10.72
CA LEU A 22 -14.81 3.07 -9.47
C LEU A 22 -13.31 3.11 -9.71
N ARG A 23 -12.78 2.17 -10.48
CA ARG A 23 -11.38 2.11 -10.87
C ARG A 23 -10.99 3.34 -11.70
N ALA A 24 -11.78 3.69 -12.72
CA ALA A 24 -11.53 4.87 -13.56
C ALA A 24 -11.49 6.17 -12.74
N ARG A 25 -12.45 6.36 -11.85
CA ARG A 25 -12.54 7.52 -10.95
C ARG A 25 -11.35 7.60 -10.00
N ASN A 26 -10.95 6.49 -9.39
CA ASN A 26 -9.85 6.47 -8.44
C ASN A 26 -8.49 6.63 -9.14
N MET A 27 -8.33 6.08 -10.34
CA MET A 27 -7.15 6.32 -11.19
C MET A 27 -7.03 7.79 -11.57
N ALA A 28 -8.13 8.44 -11.97
CA ALA A 28 -8.16 9.86 -12.29
C ALA A 28 -7.75 10.73 -11.10
N ARG A 29 -8.17 10.36 -9.89
CA ARG A 29 -7.78 11.06 -8.65
C ARG A 29 -6.30 10.85 -8.30
N LEU A 30 -5.79 9.61 -8.44
CA LEU A 30 -4.38 9.30 -8.21
C LEU A 30 -3.46 10.00 -9.20
N ALA A 31 -3.88 10.10 -10.46
CA ALA A 31 -3.14 10.81 -11.50
C ALA A 31 -3.04 12.32 -11.24
N GLY A 32 -3.93 12.89 -10.40
CA GLY A 32 -3.82 14.27 -9.91
C GLY A 32 -3.73 15.35 -11.01
N GLY A 33 -4.33 15.10 -12.18
CA GLY A 33 -4.27 15.98 -13.34
C GLY A 33 -3.18 15.61 -14.36
N ASP A 34 -2.38 14.56 -14.12
CA ASP A 34 -1.32 14.10 -15.02
C ASP A 34 -1.82 12.96 -15.91
N LEU A 35 -1.90 13.21 -17.22
CA LEU A 35 -2.34 12.24 -18.22
C LEU A 35 -1.34 11.08 -18.37
N LEU A 36 -0.03 11.35 -18.27
CA LEU A 36 0.99 10.30 -18.39
C LEU A 36 0.90 9.32 -17.23
N GLU A 37 0.64 9.83 -16.03
CA GLU A 37 0.45 8.99 -14.86
C GLU A 37 -0.84 8.16 -15.00
N LEU A 38 -1.93 8.75 -15.52
CA LEU A 38 -3.14 7.99 -15.83
C LEU A 38 -2.88 6.87 -16.82
N GLN A 39 -2.13 7.14 -17.90
CA GLN A 39 -1.78 6.14 -18.90
C GLN A 39 -0.95 5.00 -18.32
N ARG A 40 0.00 5.29 -17.43
CA ARG A 40 0.78 4.26 -16.71
C ARG A 40 -0.10 3.40 -15.82
N LEU A 41 -1.02 4.02 -15.07
CA LEU A 41 -1.96 3.30 -14.23
C LEU A 41 -2.90 2.41 -15.06
N ALA A 42 -3.35 2.88 -16.23
CA ALA A 42 -4.24 2.14 -17.11
C ALA A 42 -3.52 1.01 -17.89
N ALA A 43 -2.26 1.22 -18.28
CA ALA A 43 -1.46 0.24 -19.02
C ALA A 43 -1.08 -1.00 -18.19
N GLY A 44 -1.29 -0.98 -16.87
CA GLY A 44 -0.98 -2.11 -16.00
C GLY A 44 0.51 -2.40 -15.84
N GLU A 45 1.41 -1.54 -16.36
CA GLU A 45 2.86 -1.70 -16.16
C GLU A 45 3.25 -1.68 -14.69
N SER A 46 2.40 -1.09 -13.86
CA SER A 46 2.49 -1.06 -12.40
C SER A 46 1.72 -2.20 -11.71
N ASP A 47 0.83 -2.92 -12.42
CA ASP A 47 -0.11 -3.86 -11.78
C ASP A 47 0.60 -5.09 -11.20
N THR A 48 1.62 -5.64 -11.86
CA THR A 48 2.34 -6.81 -11.34
C THR A 48 3.07 -6.48 -10.04
N LEU A 49 3.87 -5.40 -10.04
CA LEU A 49 4.60 -4.97 -8.84
C LEU A 49 3.65 -4.57 -7.72
N ARG A 50 2.57 -3.88 -8.07
CA ARG A 50 1.52 -3.49 -7.12
C ARG A 50 0.85 -4.72 -6.50
N HIS A 51 0.52 -5.72 -7.31
CA HIS A 51 -0.05 -6.98 -6.84
C HIS A 51 0.92 -7.77 -5.94
N GLU A 52 2.21 -7.82 -6.31
CA GLU A 52 3.25 -8.44 -5.48
C GLU A 52 3.38 -7.72 -4.13
N ASN A 53 3.45 -6.39 -4.14
CA ASN A 53 3.51 -5.58 -2.92
C ASN A 53 2.26 -5.76 -2.06
N PHE A 54 1.08 -5.82 -2.67
CA PHE A 54 -0.18 -6.09 -1.99
C PHE A 54 -0.19 -7.48 -1.35
N THR A 55 0.31 -8.49 -2.04
CA THR A 55 0.44 -9.85 -1.50
C THR A 55 1.36 -9.88 -0.28
N LEU A 56 2.50 -9.18 -0.33
CA LEU A 56 3.40 -9.04 0.81
C LEU A 56 2.74 -8.31 1.99
N PHE A 57 1.98 -7.25 1.72
CA PHE A 57 1.20 -6.55 2.73
C PHE A 57 0.18 -7.47 3.41
N CYS A 58 -0.64 -8.18 2.63
CA CYS A 58 -1.64 -9.11 3.16
C CYS A 58 -1.00 -10.22 4.02
N SER A 59 0.13 -10.76 3.56
CA SER A 59 0.88 -11.78 4.29
C SER A 59 1.37 -11.24 5.64
N LEU A 60 2.01 -10.07 5.65
CA LEU A 60 2.47 -9.41 6.88
C LEU A 60 1.33 -9.21 7.87
N MET A 61 0.19 -8.67 7.40
CA MET A 61 -0.95 -8.40 8.27
C MET A 61 -1.54 -9.68 8.87
N ARG A 62 -1.68 -10.75 8.06
CA ARG A 62 -2.18 -12.05 8.53
C ARG A 62 -1.23 -12.70 9.55
N LEU A 63 0.07 -12.69 9.28
CA LEU A 63 1.09 -13.24 10.18
C LEU A 63 1.13 -12.45 11.50
N SER A 64 1.03 -11.13 11.42
CA SER A 64 0.99 -10.23 12.58
C SER A 64 -0.24 -10.47 13.44
N TYR A 65 -1.41 -10.56 12.84
CA TYR A 65 -2.65 -10.83 13.56
C TYR A 65 -2.64 -12.19 14.28
N ASN A 66 -2.07 -13.20 13.64
CA ASN A 66 -1.98 -14.57 14.19
C ASN A 66 -0.76 -14.78 15.10
N ASN A 67 0.05 -13.76 15.37
CA ASN A 67 1.27 -13.83 16.19
C ASN A 67 2.27 -14.89 15.71
N ARG A 68 2.38 -15.09 14.38
CA ARG A 68 3.23 -16.10 13.75
C ARG A 68 4.68 -15.58 13.60
N HIS A 69 5.37 -15.38 14.73
CA HIS A 69 6.68 -14.72 14.77
C HIS A 69 7.78 -15.42 13.95
N LEU A 70 7.77 -16.75 13.89
CA LEU A 70 8.77 -17.50 13.10
C LEU A 70 8.56 -17.26 11.59
N GLU A 71 7.32 -17.28 11.13
CA GLU A 71 6.99 -17.00 9.73
C GLU A 71 7.22 -15.52 9.36
N LEU A 72 7.13 -14.60 10.33
CA LEU A 72 7.52 -13.18 10.11
C LEU A 72 9.01 -13.03 9.79
N LEU A 73 9.88 -13.88 10.34
CA LEU A 73 11.30 -13.88 9.98
C LEU A 73 11.49 -14.31 8.52
N GLY A 74 10.80 -15.36 8.09
CA GLY A 74 10.81 -15.79 6.68
C GLY A 74 10.25 -14.74 5.74
N TRP A 75 9.19 -14.03 6.14
CA TRP A 75 8.64 -12.90 5.40
C TRP A 75 9.69 -11.78 5.27
N ALA A 76 10.40 -11.45 6.35
CA ALA A 76 11.44 -10.41 6.33
C ALA A 76 12.61 -10.78 5.40
N GLU A 77 13.03 -12.04 5.38
CA GLU A 77 14.04 -12.56 4.45
C GLU A 77 13.57 -12.46 3.00
N GLN A 78 12.31 -12.77 2.72
CA GLN A 78 11.71 -12.65 1.38
C GLN A 78 11.77 -11.20 0.88
N VAL A 79 11.38 -10.23 1.71
CA VAL A 79 11.42 -8.80 1.33
C VAL A 79 12.86 -8.30 1.24
N ALA A 80 13.76 -8.77 2.12
CA ALA A 80 15.17 -8.42 2.09
C ALA A 80 15.89 -8.90 0.81
N ALA A 81 15.41 -9.97 0.18
CA ALA A 81 15.94 -10.50 -1.07
C ALA A 81 15.53 -9.68 -2.31
N LEU A 82 14.56 -8.78 -2.20
CA LEU A 82 14.17 -7.87 -3.26
C LEU A 82 15.26 -6.83 -3.53
N THR A 83 15.22 -6.23 -4.74
CA THR A 83 16.09 -5.08 -5.01
C THR A 83 15.71 -3.89 -4.14
N ARG A 84 16.64 -2.97 -3.90
CA ARG A 84 16.38 -1.76 -3.09
C ARG A 84 15.25 -0.90 -3.67
N GLU A 85 15.12 -0.87 -4.97
CA GLU A 85 14.03 -0.16 -5.63
C GLU A 85 12.68 -0.81 -5.33
N GLN A 86 12.59 -2.14 -5.41
CA GLN A 86 11.39 -2.90 -5.05
C GLN A 86 11.06 -2.76 -3.55
N GLN A 87 12.08 -2.77 -2.66
CA GLN A 87 11.90 -2.54 -1.23
C GLN A 87 11.29 -1.15 -0.95
N ARG A 88 11.79 -0.12 -1.64
CA ARG A 88 11.23 1.25 -1.52
C ARG A 88 9.82 1.33 -2.08
N ALA A 89 9.54 0.67 -3.20
CA ALA A 89 8.20 0.61 -3.78
C ALA A 89 7.22 -0.10 -2.82
N PHE A 90 7.62 -1.23 -2.24
CA PHE A 90 6.83 -1.94 -1.23
C PHE A 90 6.49 -1.04 -0.03
N LEU A 91 7.47 -0.34 0.53
CA LEU A 91 7.25 0.54 1.69
C LEU A 91 6.32 1.72 1.36
N ARG A 92 6.39 2.28 0.14
CA ARG A 92 5.44 3.32 -0.32
C ARG A 92 4.01 2.77 -0.43
N ASP A 93 3.85 1.57 -0.99
CA ASP A 93 2.55 0.91 -1.09
C ASP A 93 2.00 0.54 0.29
N MET A 94 2.88 0.11 1.21
CA MET A 94 2.53 -0.16 2.61
C MET A 94 1.95 1.09 3.28
N ALA A 95 2.62 2.25 3.14
CA ALA A 95 2.13 3.52 3.69
C ALA A 95 0.76 3.88 3.11
N ARG A 96 0.58 3.71 1.79
CA ARG A 96 -0.69 3.94 1.11
C ARG A 96 -1.80 3.05 1.65
N LEU A 97 -1.57 1.74 1.73
CA LEU A 97 -2.57 0.77 2.19
C LEU A 97 -2.96 0.98 3.66
N LEU A 98 -2.02 1.34 4.52
CA LEU A 98 -2.30 1.70 5.92
C LEU A 98 -3.18 2.97 6.00
N ARG A 99 -2.84 4.01 5.22
CA ARG A 99 -3.65 5.24 5.15
C ARG A 99 -5.07 4.94 4.69
N GLU A 100 -5.23 4.17 3.61
CA GLU A 100 -6.54 3.82 3.06
C GLU A 100 -7.35 2.96 4.05
N SER A 101 -6.70 2.03 4.76
CA SER A 101 -7.34 1.24 5.82
C SER A 101 -7.83 2.13 6.97
N PHE A 102 -7.05 3.13 7.36
CA PHE A 102 -7.47 4.09 8.38
C PHE A 102 -8.65 4.96 7.91
N VAL A 103 -8.62 5.42 6.66
CA VAL A 103 -9.73 6.18 6.06
C VAL A 103 -11.03 5.38 6.04
N LEU A 104 -10.96 4.09 5.67
CA LEU A 104 -12.10 3.18 5.72
C LEU A 104 -12.59 2.95 7.15
N HIS A 105 -11.67 2.81 8.14
CA HIS A 105 -12.02 2.70 9.56
C HIS A 105 -12.78 3.93 10.06
N ALA A 106 -12.37 5.12 9.60
CA ALA A 106 -13.02 6.39 9.94
C ALA A 106 -14.38 6.59 9.24
N GLY A 107 -14.78 5.68 8.33
CA GLY A 107 -16.04 5.77 7.58
C GLY A 107 -16.06 6.87 6.51
N ILE A 108 -14.88 7.31 6.02
CA ILE A 108 -14.77 8.40 5.04
C ILE A 108 -14.50 7.81 3.65
N ASP A 109 -15.40 6.97 3.15
CA ASP A 109 -15.25 6.28 1.86
C ASP A 109 -15.02 7.23 0.67
N SER A 110 -15.49 8.49 0.77
CA SER A 110 -15.36 9.50 -0.30
C SER A 110 -13.90 9.88 -0.64
N VAL A 111 -12.96 9.64 0.28
CA VAL A 111 -11.53 9.91 0.08
C VAL A 111 -10.69 8.63 0.07
N CYS A 112 -11.32 7.47 -0.01
CA CYS A 112 -10.66 6.19 -0.26
C CYS A 112 -10.41 6.02 -1.76
N TYR A 113 -9.18 5.65 -2.15
CA TYR A 113 -8.74 5.52 -3.54
C TYR A 113 -8.46 4.06 -3.93
N LEU A 114 -8.93 3.12 -3.14
CA LEU A 114 -8.80 1.69 -3.42
C LEU A 114 -9.89 1.18 -4.37
N TRP A 115 -9.59 0.09 -5.07
CA TRP A 115 -10.53 -0.68 -5.88
C TRP A 115 -10.16 -2.17 -5.86
N GLY A 116 -11.09 -3.03 -6.32
CA GLY A 116 -10.86 -4.47 -6.47
C GLY A 116 -10.41 -5.15 -5.18
N GLU A 117 -9.44 -6.05 -5.30
CA GLU A 117 -8.94 -6.88 -4.20
C GLU A 117 -8.36 -6.07 -3.04
N GLU A 118 -7.69 -4.94 -3.34
CA GLU A 118 -7.16 -4.06 -2.30
C GLU A 118 -8.29 -3.48 -1.43
N LEU A 119 -9.38 -3.02 -2.07
CA LEU A 119 -10.54 -2.49 -1.35
C LEU A 119 -11.22 -3.56 -0.50
N ASP A 120 -11.40 -4.75 -1.06
CA ASP A 120 -12.07 -5.87 -0.36
C ASP A 120 -11.26 -6.32 0.87
N PHE A 121 -9.94 -6.40 0.74
CA PHE A 121 -9.07 -6.73 1.85
C PHE A 121 -9.07 -5.63 2.92
N CYS A 122 -8.83 -4.36 2.50
CA CYS A 122 -8.73 -3.25 3.43
C CYS A 122 -10.05 -2.99 4.18
N ARG A 123 -11.20 -3.23 3.58
CA ARG A 123 -12.51 -3.18 4.28
C ARG A 123 -12.61 -4.20 5.41
N LYS A 124 -12.07 -5.41 5.22
CA LYS A 124 -12.03 -6.44 6.27
C LYS A 124 -10.95 -6.17 7.30
N PHE A 125 -9.88 -5.54 6.89
CA PHE A 125 -8.71 -5.26 7.73
C PHE A 125 -8.81 -3.94 8.51
N CYS A 126 -9.57 -2.96 8.03
CA CYS A 126 -9.63 -1.62 8.62
C CYS A 126 -9.98 -1.58 10.12
N PRO A 127 -10.74 -2.53 10.74
CA PRO A 127 -10.95 -2.52 12.18
C PRO A 127 -9.67 -2.65 13.02
N TYR A 128 -8.57 -3.11 12.41
CA TYR A 128 -7.28 -3.29 13.08
C TYR A 128 -6.34 -2.07 12.93
N VAL A 129 -6.76 -1.03 12.20
CA VAL A 129 -6.01 0.21 11.99
C VAL A 129 -6.84 1.38 12.46
N ASP A 130 -6.54 1.88 13.64
CA ASP A 130 -7.28 2.96 14.30
C ASP A 130 -6.38 4.13 14.72
N SER A 131 -6.96 5.12 15.41
CA SER A 131 -6.24 6.31 15.88
C SER A 131 -5.11 6.02 16.89
N HIS A 132 -5.09 4.83 17.52
CA HIS A 132 -4.07 4.48 18.50
C HIS A 132 -2.81 3.90 17.86
N ASN A 133 -2.95 3.22 16.70
CA ASN A 133 -1.84 2.53 16.09
C ASN A 133 -1.41 3.08 14.72
N ILE A 134 -2.22 3.92 14.07
CA ILE A 134 -1.88 4.44 12.73
C ILE A 134 -0.59 5.28 12.74
N GLU A 135 -0.41 6.17 13.69
CA GLU A 135 0.81 7.00 13.77
C GLU A 135 2.07 6.15 14.00
N PRO A 136 2.13 5.25 14.99
CA PRO A 136 3.30 4.38 15.15
C PRO A 136 3.52 3.42 13.98
N LEU A 137 2.46 2.93 13.30
CA LEU A 137 2.61 2.12 12.08
C LEU A 137 3.25 2.91 10.94
N VAL A 138 2.79 4.14 10.69
CA VAL A 138 3.37 5.02 9.67
C VAL A 138 4.82 5.37 10.02
N ALA A 139 5.10 5.67 11.28
CA ALA A 139 6.47 5.94 11.74
C ALA A 139 7.43 4.76 11.51
N GLN A 140 6.96 3.51 11.65
CA GLN A 140 7.76 2.34 11.31
C GLN A 140 8.06 2.25 9.81
N VAL A 141 7.08 2.55 8.95
CA VAL A 141 7.28 2.59 7.50
C VAL A 141 8.31 3.67 7.12
N GLU A 142 8.18 4.88 7.66
CA GLU A 142 9.11 5.99 7.41
C GLU A 142 10.53 5.66 7.89
N SER A 143 10.66 5.05 9.07
CA SER A 143 11.94 4.60 9.61
C SER A 143 12.60 3.55 8.70
N ALA A 144 11.84 2.55 8.25
CA ALA A 144 12.35 1.54 7.32
C ALA A 144 12.76 2.17 5.98
N GLN A 145 11.97 3.10 5.44
CA GLN A 145 12.31 3.84 4.21
C GLN A 145 13.63 4.62 4.36
N ALA A 146 13.81 5.31 5.47
CA ALA A 146 15.05 6.05 5.75
C ALA A 146 16.25 5.12 5.83
N GLN A 147 16.13 4.01 6.57
CA GLN A 147 17.21 3.02 6.73
C GLN A 147 17.60 2.35 5.41
N ILE A 148 16.62 1.95 4.57
CA ILE A 148 16.89 1.40 3.24
C ILE A 148 17.53 2.43 2.33
N SER A 149 17.13 3.69 2.40
CA SER A 149 17.72 4.79 1.62
C SER A 149 19.16 5.11 2.05
N GLN A 150 19.48 4.89 3.32
CA GLN A 150 20.85 5.05 3.89
C GLN A 150 21.70 3.78 3.77
N ASN A 151 21.32 2.84 2.91
CA ASN A 151 22.02 1.57 2.71
C ASN A 151 22.08 0.65 3.95
N GLY A 152 21.10 0.75 4.87
CA GLY A 152 20.93 -0.19 5.96
C GLY A 152 20.84 -1.65 5.49
N ASN A 153 21.20 -2.60 6.35
CA ASN A 153 21.09 -4.02 6.04
C ASN A 153 19.60 -4.41 5.91
N PRO A 154 19.13 -4.86 4.73
CA PRO A 154 17.70 -5.11 4.51
C PRO A 154 17.12 -6.18 5.44
N THR A 155 17.87 -7.24 5.73
CA THR A 155 17.41 -8.32 6.63
C THR A 155 17.13 -7.78 8.03
N ILE A 156 18.05 -6.97 8.57
CA ILE A 156 17.87 -6.35 9.89
C ILE A 156 16.70 -5.38 9.88
N VAL A 157 16.63 -4.52 8.86
CA VAL A 157 15.56 -3.51 8.72
C VAL A 157 14.19 -4.18 8.65
N PHE A 158 13.99 -5.17 7.76
CA PHE A 158 12.68 -5.80 7.59
C PHE A 158 12.34 -6.77 8.72
N THR A 159 13.31 -7.39 9.38
CA THR A 159 13.06 -8.16 10.62
C THR A 159 12.52 -7.27 11.73
N HIS A 160 13.20 -6.15 11.99
CA HIS A 160 12.73 -5.17 12.98
C HIS A 160 11.36 -4.62 12.62
N PHE A 161 11.17 -4.23 11.37
CA PHE A 161 9.91 -3.72 10.83
C PHE A 161 8.75 -4.70 11.03
N ALA A 162 8.92 -5.96 10.62
CA ALA A 162 7.89 -6.98 10.74
C ALA A 162 7.48 -7.25 12.20
N LEU A 163 8.46 -7.34 13.09
CA LEU A 163 8.21 -7.55 14.52
C LEU A 163 7.51 -6.34 15.15
N ALA A 164 7.91 -5.11 14.79
CA ALA A 164 7.28 -3.89 15.29
C ALA A 164 5.82 -3.78 14.82
N VAL A 165 5.55 -4.04 13.53
CA VAL A 165 4.19 -4.07 12.98
C VAL A 165 3.34 -5.14 13.67
N SER A 166 3.88 -6.34 13.84
CA SER A 166 3.18 -7.45 14.53
C SER A 166 2.77 -7.07 15.95
N LYS A 167 3.64 -6.38 16.67
CA LYS A 167 3.32 -5.92 18.02
C LYS A 167 2.15 -4.93 18.05
N MET A 168 2.04 -4.07 17.04
CA MET A 168 0.97 -3.07 16.95
C MET A 168 -0.37 -3.63 16.47
N ILE A 169 -0.34 -4.65 15.61
CA ILE A 169 -1.54 -5.31 15.05
C ILE A 169 -2.05 -6.44 15.98
N GLY A 170 -1.14 -7.20 16.60
CA GLY A 170 -1.45 -8.38 17.43
C GLY A 170 -1.88 -8.08 18.87
N LEU A 171 -1.84 -6.84 19.30
CA LEU A 171 -2.14 -6.42 20.68
C LEU A 171 -3.65 -6.27 21.01
N ARG A 172 -4.53 -6.95 20.26
CA ARG A 172 -5.98 -6.94 20.53
C ARG A 172 -6.51 -8.29 20.93
#